data_4e3f1013e94e4ffda4fe34e669d2689c
#
_entry.id   4e3f1013e94e4ffda4fe34e669d2689c
#
_cell.length_a   1.000
_cell.length_b   1.000
_cell.length_c   1.000
_cell.angle_alpha   90.00
_cell.angle_beta   90.00
_cell.angle_gamma   90.00
#
_symmetry.space_group_name_H-M   'P 1'
#
loop_
_entity.id
_entity.type
_entity.pdbx_description
1 polymer ?
#
loop_
_entity_poly.entity_id
_entity_poly.type
_entity_poly.pdbx_seq_one_letter_code
_entity_poly.pdbx_strand_id
1 'polypeptide(L)'
;MQALHPAIRSREINNGNGLSMHLLEAGFEDPDRPLVLLLHGFPELAYSWRNVMLSLANAGYWVVAPDQRGYGRTTGWNDDYSSDLASFAIPNLVRDILGLVWALGRQNVLAVVGHDFGSPVAAYCALLRPDVFQSVVMMSAPFSGPPPATKYSAGTVVVCDEQTAHSTPTIHASLASLDRPRKHYQWYYSTP
;
A
#
# COMPACT_ATOMS: atom_id res chain seq x y z
N MET A 1 -17.34 -17.55 1.83
CA MET A 1 -17.01 -16.13 2.03
C MET A 1 -18.24 -15.48 2.64
N GLN A 2 -18.13 -14.77 3.76
CA GLN A 2 -19.28 -14.09 4.38
C GLN A 2 -19.73 -12.95 3.44
N ALA A 3 -21.04 -12.79 3.23
CA ALA A 3 -21.56 -11.71 2.40
C ALA A 3 -21.20 -10.33 2.98
N LEU A 4 -20.97 -9.35 2.10
CA LEU A 4 -20.80 -7.95 2.52
C LEU A 4 -22.08 -7.43 3.15
N HIS A 5 -21.93 -6.55 4.15
CA HIS A 5 -23.08 -5.85 4.72
C HIS A 5 -23.72 -4.94 3.65
N PRO A 6 -25.06 -4.82 3.59
CA PRO A 6 -25.75 -4.03 2.56
C PRO A 6 -25.33 -2.55 2.47
N ALA A 7 -24.84 -1.97 3.57
CA ALA A 7 -24.31 -0.61 3.60
C ALA A 7 -22.88 -0.48 3.03
N ILE A 8 -22.27 -1.57 2.58
CA ILE A 8 -20.97 -1.56 1.91
C ILE A 8 -21.19 -1.81 0.42
N ARG A 9 -20.83 -0.83 -0.41
CA ARG A 9 -20.86 -0.94 -1.86
C ARG A 9 -19.52 -1.47 -2.36
N SER A 10 -19.56 -2.34 -3.37
CA SER A 10 -18.41 -2.79 -4.13
C SER A 10 -18.50 -2.24 -5.54
N ARG A 11 -17.42 -1.61 -6.03
CA ARG A 11 -17.33 -1.14 -7.43
C ARG A 11 -15.89 -1.10 -7.92
N GLU A 12 -15.73 -0.86 -9.21
CA GLU A 12 -14.45 -0.61 -9.84
C GLU A 12 -14.36 0.85 -10.30
N ILE A 13 -13.14 1.42 -10.30
CA ILE A 13 -12.86 2.76 -10.77
C ILE A 13 -11.51 2.82 -11.48
N ASN A 14 -11.45 3.52 -12.60
CA ASN A 14 -10.18 3.80 -13.27
C ASN A 14 -9.45 4.90 -12.50
N ASN A 15 -8.25 4.60 -11.99
CA ASN A 15 -7.47 5.54 -11.19
C ASN A 15 -6.60 6.51 -11.99
N GLY A 16 -6.66 6.47 -13.34
CA GLY A 16 -5.83 7.31 -14.20
C GLY A 16 -4.33 6.94 -14.22
N ASN A 17 -3.89 5.94 -13.45
CA ASN A 17 -2.53 5.40 -13.45
C ASN A 17 -2.47 3.97 -14.00
N GLY A 18 -3.37 3.65 -14.93
CA GLY A 18 -3.42 2.37 -15.64
C GLY A 18 -4.15 1.25 -14.91
N LEU A 19 -4.73 1.49 -13.73
CA LEU A 19 -5.47 0.49 -12.98
C LEU A 19 -6.98 0.69 -13.09
N SER A 20 -7.73 -0.41 -13.22
CA SER A 20 -9.11 -0.51 -12.78
C SER A 20 -9.09 -1.04 -11.34
N MET A 21 -9.24 -0.13 -10.38
CA MET A 21 -9.16 -0.45 -8.95
C MET A 21 -10.51 -0.92 -8.44
N HIS A 22 -10.54 -2.08 -7.83
CA HIS A 22 -11.70 -2.56 -7.07
C HIS A 22 -11.75 -1.89 -5.70
N LEU A 23 -12.91 -1.41 -5.31
CA LEU A 23 -13.13 -0.68 -4.05
C LEU A 23 -14.28 -1.29 -3.25
N LEU A 24 -14.15 -1.22 -1.93
CA LEU A 24 -15.26 -1.26 -1.00
C LEU A 24 -15.48 0.14 -0.44
N GLU A 25 -16.74 0.56 -0.33
CA GLU A 25 -17.12 1.90 0.14
C GLU A 25 -18.28 1.83 1.12
N ALA A 26 -18.25 2.68 2.14
CA ALA A 26 -19.32 2.88 3.10
C ALA A 26 -19.48 4.38 3.41
N GLY A 27 -20.71 4.83 3.66
CA GLY A 27 -20.99 6.27 3.91
C GLY A 27 -20.89 7.13 2.66
N PHE A 28 -21.00 6.53 1.48
CA PHE A 28 -20.88 7.17 0.17
C PHE A 28 -22.13 7.93 -0.28
N GLU A 29 -23.22 7.81 0.45
CA GLU A 29 -24.51 8.41 0.12
C GLU A 29 -24.49 9.95 0.22
N ASP A 30 -23.60 10.47 1.07
CA ASP A 30 -23.39 11.89 1.26
C ASP A 30 -21.97 12.26 0.77
N PRO A 31 -21.86 12.97 -0.38
CA PRO A 31 -20.57 13.30 -0.96
C PRO A 31 -19.79 14.37 -0.16
N ASP A 32 -20.40 15.05 0.79
CA ASP A 32 -19.72 16.06 1.60
C ASP A 32 -19.00 15.48 2.81
N ARG A 33 -19.19 14.20 3.12
CA ARG A 33 -18.49 13.52 4.21
C ARG A 33 -16.98 13.54 4.00
N PRO A 34 -16.20 13.77 5.06
CA PRO A 34 -14.74 13.63 5.00
C PRO A 34 -14.32 12.25 4.57
N LEU A 35 -13.39 12.17 3.62
CA LEU A 35 -12.89 10.90 3.07
C LEU A 35 -11.84 10.28 3.98
N VAL A 36 -11.99 8.99 4.27
CA VAL A 36 -11.01 8.14 4.94
C VAL A 36 -10.63 6.99 4.01
N LEU A 37 -9.34 6.81 3.75
CA LEU A 37 -8.80 5.69 2.97
C LEU A 37 -8.22 4.62 3.88
N LEU A 38 -8.51 3.34 3.58
CA LEU A 38 -8.04 2.18 4.33
C LEU A 38 -7.22 1.26 3.41
N LEU A 39 -5.90 1.23 3.60
CA LEU A 39 -4.95 0.48 2.79
C LEU A 39 -4.56 -0.83 3.50
N HIS A 40 -4.90 -1.96 2.89
CA HIS A 40 -4.62 -3.29 3.44
C HIS A 40 -3.15 -3.68 3.27
N GLY A 41 -2.74 -4.74 3.94
CA GLY A 41 -1.43 -5.35 3.84
C GLY A 41 -1.42 -6.69 3.13
N PHE A 42 -0.36 -7.45 3.34
CA PHE A 42 -0.20 -8.81 2.81
C PHE A 42 -0.57 -9.85 3.91
N PRO A 43 -1.28 -10.91 3.56
CA PRO A 43 -1.93 -11.27 2.29
C PRO A 43 -3.41 -10.86 2.24
N GLU A 44 -3.71 -9.66 2.67
CA GLU A 44 -5.07 -9.17 2.86
C GLU A 44 -5.65 -8.49 1.60
N LEU A 45 -6.91 -8.07 1.70
CA LEU A 45 -7.69 -7.38 0.68
C LEU A 45 -8.49 -6.25 1.32
N ALA A 46 -9.12 -5.40 0.53
CA ALA A 46 -10.11 -4.41 0.98
C ALA A 46 -11.15 -5.02 1.94
N TYR A 47 -11.49 -6.28 1.75
CA TYR A 47 -12.44 -7.03 2.56
C TYR A 47 -12.07 -7.11 4.06
N SER A 48 -10.79 -7.04 4.41
CA SER A 48 -10.34 -7.04 5.82
C SER A 48 -10.91 -5.88 6.63
N TRP A 49 -11.20 -4.77 5.97
CA TRP A 49 -11.69 -3.54 6.57
C TRP A 49 -13.22 -3.50 6.79
N ARG A 50 -13.99 -4.48 6.28
CA ARG A 50 -15.47 -4.47 6.25
C ARG A 50 -16.14 -4.13 7.58
N ASN A 51 -15.59 -4.57 8.71
CA ASN A 51 -16.18 -4.31 10.02
C ASN A 51 -15.88 -2.88 10.50
N VAL A 52 -14.66 -2.40 10.28
CA VAL A 52 -14.21 -1.05 10.66
C VAL A 52 -14.92 0.01 9.80
N MET A 53 -15.14 -0.28 8.50
CA MET A 53 -15.80 0.63 7.58
C MET A 53 -17.18 1.07 8.08
N LEU A 54 -17.96 0.14 8.62
CA LEU A 54 -19.32 0.46 9.12
C LEU A 54 -19.27 1.41 10.32
N SER A 55 -18.34 1.19 11.24
CA SER A 55 -18.18 2.05 12.42
C SER A 55 -17.77 3.46 12.03
N LEU A 56 -16.86 3.60 11.08
CA LEU A 56 -16.43 4.90 10.56
C LEU A 56 -17.53 5.60 9.76
N ALA A 57 -18.28 4.86 8.93
CA ALA A 57 -19.40 5.42 8.17
C ALA A 57 -20.51 5.94 9.11
N ASN A 58 -20.81 5.21 10.20
CA ASN A 58 -21.75 5.64 11.22
C ASN A 58 -21.26 6.86 12.00
N ALA A 59 -19.95 7.07 12.07
CA ALA A 59 -19.34 8.27 12.67
C ALA A 59 -19.30 9.47 11.69
N GLY A 60 -19.88 9.35 10.49
CA GLY A 60 -20.03 10.44 9.55
C GLY A 60 -18.92 10.54 8.49
N TYR A 61 -18.13 9.50 8.26
CA TYR A 61 -17.08 9.48 7.24
C TYR A 61 -17.52 8.76 5.97
N TRP A 62 -17.01 9.20 4.83
CA TRP A 62 -16.98 8.39 3.62
C TRP A 62 -15.71 7.53 3.65
N VAL A 63 -15.88 6.22 3.72
CA VAL A 63 -14.79 5.26 3.92
C VAL A 63 -14.58 4.48 2.64
N VAL A 64 -13.34 4.45 2.15
CA VAL A 64 -12.96 3.75 0.93
C VAL A 64 -11.80 2.82 1.23
N ALA A 65 -11.93 1.56 0.87
CA ALA A 65 -10.88 0.55 0.96
C ALA A 65 -10.64 -0.04 -0.45
N PRO A 66 -9.50 0.25 -1.11
CA PRO A 66 -9.14 -0.36 -2.37
C PRO A 66 -8.50 -1.74 -2.18
N ASP A 67 -8.69 -2.65 -3.13
CA ASP A 67 -7.69 -3.68 -3.39
C ASP A 67 -6.51 -3.00 -4.08
N GLN A 68 -5.33 -3.02 -3.46
CA GLN A 68 -4.15 -2.32 -3.98
C GLN A 68 -3.59 -3.02 -5.24
N ARG A 69 -2.63 -2.39 -5.94
CA ARG A 69 -1.93 -2.96 -7.10
C ARG A 69 -1.42 -4.37 -6.79
N GLY A 70 -1.73 -5.33 -7.65
CA GLY A 70 -1.32 -6.73 -7.47
C GLY A 70 -2.25 -7.56 -6.59
N TYR A 71 -3.35 -6.98 -6.09
CA TYR A 71 -4.25 -7.67 -5.16
C TYR A 71 -5.69 -7.73 -5.66
N GLY A 72 -6.37 -8.78 -5.23
CA GLY A 72 -7.80 -8.94 -5.32
C GLY A 72 -8.37 -8.82 -6.73
N ARG A 73 -9.30 -7.88 -6.90
CA ARG A 73 -9.98 -7.63 -8.17
C ARG A 73 -9.43 -6.42 -8.94
N THR A 74 -8.43 -5.75 -8.42
CA THR A 74 -7.76 -4.65 -9.13
C THR A 74 -6.98 -5.21 -10.33
N THR A 75 -7.21 -4.65 -11.51
CA THR A 75 -6.62 -5.07 -12.78
C THR A 75 -5.84 -3.92 -13.44
N GLY A 76 -5.15 -4.22 -14.56
CA GLY A 76 -4.37 -3.24 -15.32
C GLY A 76 -2.89 -3.20 -14.94
N TRP A 77 -2.44 -4.00 -13.99
CA TRP A 77 -1.03 -4.21 -13.68
C TRP A 77 -0.47 -5.40 -14.48
N ASN A 78 0.86 -5.40 -14.66
CA ASN A 78 1.53 -6.52 -15.33
C ASN A 78 1.76 -7.67 -14.36
N ASP A 79 1.18 -8.83 -14.63
CA ASP A 79 1.23 -10.07 -13.85
C ASP A 79 2.29 -11.07 -14.37
N ASP A 80 3.08 -10.71 -15.38
CA ASP A 80 4.19 -11.54 -15.83
C ASP A 80 5.26 -11.62 -14.74
N TYR A 81 5.55 -12.83 -14.28
CA TYR A 81 6.54 -13.11 -13.23
C TYR A 81 7.94 -12.59 -13.58
N SER A 82 8.30 -12.53 -14.85
CA SER A 82 9.59 -12.04 -15.34
C SER A 82 9.64 -10.51 -15.54
N SER A 83 8.54 -9.81 -15.33
CA SER A 83 8.46 -8.37 -15.55
C SER A 83 9.23 -7.58 -14.49
N ASP A 84 9.62 -6.34 -14.86
CA ASP A 84 10.20 -5.39 -13.94
C ASP A 84 9.23 -5.01 -12.81
N LEU A 85 9.72 -5.04 -11.58
CA LEU A 85 8.96 -4.68 -10.38
C LEU A 85 8.88 -3.16 -10.12
N ALA A 86 9.43 -2.31 -10.99
CA ALA A 86 9.41 -0.86 -10.84
C ALA A 86 7.99 -0.30 -10.64
N SER A 87 6.99 -0.92 -11.26
CA SER A 87 5.57 -0.55 -11.08
C SER A 87 5.06 -0.76 -9.66
N PHE A 88 5.72 -1.59 -8.85
CA PHE A 88 5.40 -1.84 -7.44
C PHE A 88 6.28 -1.03 -6.47
N ALA A 89 7.16 -0.17 -6.98
CA ALA A 89 7.92 0.74 -6.12
C ALA A 89 6.98 1.73 -5.41
N ILE A 90 7.31 2.10 -4.19
CA ILE A 90 6.49 2.97 -3.32
C ILE A 90 6.00 4.25 -4.03
N PRO A 91 6.82 4.99 -4.81
CA PRO A 91 6.33 6.19 -5.49
C PRO A 91 5.19 5.90 -6.48
N ASN A 92 5.20 4.72 -7.13
CA ASN A 92 4.14 4.35 -8.05
C ASN A 92 2.87 3.90 -7.31
N LEU A 93 3.02 3.20 -6.17
CA LEU A 93 1.89 2.87 -5.29
C LEU A 93 1.23 4.14 -4.74
N VAL A 94 2.02 5.15 -4.37
CA VAL A 94 1.48 6.48 -3.98
C VAL A 94 0.71 7.14 -5.14
N ARG A 95 1.21 7.04 -6.38
CA ARG A 95 0.49 7.54 -7.56
C ARG A 95 -0.84 6.82 -7.77
N ASP A 96 -0.90 5.52 -7.49
CA ASP A 96 -2.16 4.77 -7.55
C ASP A 96 -3.19 5.33 -6.59
N ILE A 97 -2.79 5.64 -5.36
CA ILE A 97 -3.68 6.20 -4.34
C ILE A 97 -4.08 7.65 -4.67
N LEU A 98 -3.15 8.47 -5.17
CA LEU A 98 -3.47 9.83 -5.65
C LEU A 98 -4.47 9.79 -6.80
N GLY A 99 -4.24 8.91 -7.77
CA GLY A 99 -5.16 8.71 -8.89
C GLY A 99 -6.55 8.27 -8.41
N LEU A 100 -6.61 7.39 -7.41
CA LEU A 100 -7.87 7.00 -6.77
C LEU A 100 -8.59 8.20 -6.15
N VAL A 101 -7.90 9.04 -5.37
CA VAL A 101 -8.47 10.23 -4.74
C VAL A 101 -9.12 11.15 -5.79
N TRP A 102 -8.43 11.41 -6.90
CA TRP A 102 -8.97 12.24 -7.98
C TRP A 102 -10.13 11.55 -8.72
N ALA A 103 -10.04 10.25 -8.95
CA ALA A 103 -11.13 9.50 -9.57
C ALA A 103 -12.40 9.46 -8.71
N LEU A 104 -12.26 9.58 -7.39
CA LEU A 104 -13.38 9.77 -6.45
C LEU A 104 -13.92 11.22 -6.46
N GLY A 105 -13.35 12.13 -7.26
CA GLY A 105 -13.73 13.53 -7.31
C GLY A 105 -13.28 14.34 -6.08
N ARG A 106 -12.24 13.87 -5.36
CA ARG A 106 -11.77 14.51 -4.12
C ARG A 106 -10.43 15.19 -4.33
N GLN A 107 -10.22 16.28 -3.61
CA GLN A 107 -8.94 17.02 -3.59
C GLN A 107 -8.10 16.69 -2.34
N ASN A 108 -8.74 16.22 -1.29
CA ASN A 108 -8.11 15.89 -0.03
C ASN A 108 -8.73 14.64 0.62
N VAL A 109 -7.99 14.06 1.53
CA VAL A 109 -8.33 12.90 2.34
C VAL A 109 -8.08 13.28 3.79
N LEU A 110 -9.10 13.17 4.65
CA LEU A 110 -8.96 13.48 6.07
C LEU A 110 -7.92 12.57 6.73
N ALA A 111 -8.00 11.28 6.46
CA ALA A 111 -7.05 10.31 6.99
C ALA A 111 -6.78 9.18 5.99
N VAL A 112 -5.50 8.80 5.86
CA VAL A 112 -5.10 7.56 5.22
C VAL A 112 -4.60 6.59 6.29
N VAL A 113 -5.20 5.42 6.36
CA VAL A 113 -4.89 4.36 7.34
C VAL A 113 -4.24 3.22 6.59
N GLY A 114 -3.07 2.79 7.02
CA GLY A 114 -2.36 1.64 6.44
C GLY A 114 -2.11 0.56 7.47
N HIS A 115 -2.30 -0.70 7.08
CA HIS A 115 -1.94 -1.86 7.86
C HIS A 115 -0.89 -2.68 7.12
N ASP A 116 0.14 -3.18 7.82
CA ASP A 116 1.24 -3.98 7.26
C ASP A 116 1.86 -3.30 6.03
N PHE A 117 1.87 -3.90 4.82
CA PHE A 117 2.34 -3.26 3.59
C PHE A 117 1.57 -1.98 3.20
N GLY A 118 0.35 -1.81 3.64
CA GLY A 118 -0.40 -0.56 3.47
C GLY A 118 0.17 0.60 4.31
N SER A 119 0.88 0.30 5.42
CA SER A 119 1.44 1.34 6.30
C SER A 119 2.53 2.19 5.61
N PRO A 120 3.56 1.63 4.97
CA PRO A 120 4.53 2.44 4.24
C PRO A 120 3.87 3.23 3.08
N VAL A 121 2.90 2.66 2.37
CA VAL A 121 2.19 3.40 1.32
C VAL A 121 1.44 4.60 1.92
N ALA A 122 0.70 4.41 3.02
CA ALA A 122 -0.01 5.49 3.71
C ALA A 122 0.96 6.57 4.22
N ALA A 123 2.09 6.16 4.82
CA ALA A 123 3.11 7.08 5.31
C ALA A 123 3.71 7.93 4.19
N TYR A 124 4.06 7.32 3.05
CA TYR A 124 4.60 8.05 1.91
C TYR A 124 3.54 8.93 1.21
N CYS A 125 2.26 8.55 1.22
CA CYS A 125 1.16 9.42 0.79
C CYS A 125 1.17 10.73 1.60
N ALA A 126 1.18 10.64 2.92
CA ALA A 126 1.18 11.81 3.79
C ALA A 126 2.50 12.61 3.71
N LEU A 127 3.64 11.94 3.57
CA LEU A 127 4.94 12.59 3.46
C LEU A 127 5.10 13.38 2.15
N LEU A 128 4.71 12.78 1.02
CA LEU A 128 4.93 13.37 -0.30
C LEU A 128 3.82 14.35 -0.70
N ARG A 129 2.62 14.18 -0.17
CA ARG A 129 1.45 15.01 -0.49
C ARG A 129 0.64 15.36 0.76
N PRO A 130 1.26 16.11 1.72
CA PRO A 130 0.56 16.57 2.92
C PRO A 130 -0.58 17.54 2.62
N ASP A 131 -0.58 18.14 1.44
CA ASP A 131 -1.66 18.96 0.90
C ASP A 131 -2.92 18.12 0.57
N VAL A 132 -2.76 16.85 0.24
CA VAL A 132 -3.85 15.91 -0.06
C VAL A 132 -4.21 15.07 1.16
N PHE A 133 -3.23 14.49 1.84
CA PHE A 133 -3.44 13.58 2.96
C PHE A 133 -3.17 14.30 4.29
N GLN A 134 -4.25 14.70 4.96
CA GLN A 134 -4.19 15.56 6.14
C GLN A 134 -3.69 14.85 7.40
N SER A 135 -3.94 13.54 7.51
CA SER A 135 -3.46 12.70 8.61
C SER A 135 -3.18 11.27 8.17
N VAL A 136 -2.33 10.58 8.93
CA VAL A 136 -1.96 9.19 8.67
C VAL A 136 -2.03 8.35 9.93
N VAL A 137 -2.55 7.13 9.80
CA VAL A 137 -2.51 6.10 10.84
C VAL A 137 -1.76 4.89 10.29
N MET A 138 -0.72 4.46 10.99
CA MET A 138 0.09 3.31 10.63
C MET A 138 -0.12 2.18 11.64
N MET A 139 -0.37 0.98 11.13
CA MET A 139 -0.67 -0.19 11.95
C MET A 139 0.28 -1.33 11.58
N SER A 140 0.91 -1.94 12.57
CA SER A 140 1.73 -3.16 12.50
C SER A 140 3.04 -3.06 11.70
N ALA A 141 3.32 -1.96 11.00
CA ALA A 141 4.59 -1.72 10.33
C ALA A 141 5.11 -0.32 10.67
N PRO A 142 6.23 -0.19 11.40
CA PRO A 142 6.81 1.10 11.72
C PRO A 142 7.36 1.77 10.47
N PHE A 143 7.22 3.10 10.41
CA PHE A 143 7.83 3.91 9.37
C PHE A 143 9.14 4.52 9.91
N SER A 144 10.25 4.10 9.37
CA SER A 144 11.58 4.60 9.75
C SER A 144 12.01 5.86 8.97
N GLY A 145 11.11 6.42 8.16
CA GLY A 145 11.42 7.54 7.27
C GLY A 145 12.10 7.09 5.97
N PRO A 146 12.34 8.03 5.05
CA PRO A 146 13.17 7.76 3.89
C PRO A 146 14.60 7.43 4.38
N PRO A 147 15.33 6.54 3.68
CA PRO A 147 16.72 6.26 4.03
C PRO A 147 17.51 7.58 4.09
N PRO A 148 18.46 7.72 5.02
CA PRO A 148 19.27 8.91 5.11
C PRO A 148 19.91 9.18 3.74
N ALA A 149 19.82 10.43 3.27
CA ALA A 149 20.46 10.83 2.02
C ALA A 149 21.97 10.56 2.18
N THR A 150 22.46 9.54 1.51
CA THR A 150 23.90 9.38 1.31
C THR A 150 24.35 10.62 0.56
N LYS A 151 25.28 11.39 1.12
CA LYS A 151 25.88 12.54 0.43
C LYS A 151 26.63 11.99 -0.78
N TYR A 152 25.95 11.93 -1.92
CA TYR A 152 26.63 11.76 -3.17
C TYR A 152 27.42 13.04 -3.41
N SER A 153 28.75 12.98 -3.23
CA SER A 153 29.61 14.04 -3.73
C SER A 153 29.41 14.09 -5.26
N ALA A 154 29.03 15.26 -5.77
CA ALA A 154 28.87 15.46 -7.20
C ALA A 154 30.16 15.02 -7.90
N GLY A 155 30.11 13.97 -8.71
CA GLY A 155 31.23 13.47 -9.50
C GLY A 155 31.64 12.02 -9.29
N THR A 156 31.11 11.31 -8.31
CA THR A 156 31.42 9.87 -8.15
C THR A 156 30.29 9.04 -8.76
N VAL A 157 30.50 8.57 -9.98
CA VAL A 157 29.73 7.44 -10.51
C VAL A 157 30.15 6.23 -9.67
N VAL A 158 29.33 5.79 -8.74
CA VAL A 158 29.51 4.51 -8.09
C VAL A 158 29.17 3.44 -9.12
N VAL A 159 30.17 2.97 -9.85
CA VAL A 159 30.08 1.68 -10.52
C VAL A 159 30.00 0.68 -9.39
N CYS A 160 28.86 0.01 -9.24
CA CYS A 160 28.74 -1.14 -8.34
C CYS A 160 29.64 -2.23 -8.91
N ASP A 161 30.88 -2.26 -8.45
CA ASP A 161 31.78 -3.38 -8.72
C ASP A 161 31.25 -4.56 -7.91
N GLU A 162 30.80 -5.60 -8.57
CA GLU A 162 30.24 -6.81 -7.95
C GLU A 162 31.21 -7.49 -6.96
N GLN A 163 32.45 -7.05 -6.92
CA GLN A 163 33.51 -7.66 -6.10
C GLN A 163 33.73 -7.01 -4.73
N THR A 164 33.09 -5.90 -4.39
CA THR A 164 33.22 -5.24 -3.07
C THR A 164 31.93 -5.23 -2.25
N ALA A 165 30.96 -6.05 -2.59
CA ALA A 165 29.87 -6.35 -1.69
C ALA A 165 30.43 -7.11 -0.48
N HIS A 166 30.93 -6.37 0.51
CA HIS A 166 31.07 -6.92 1.86
C HIS A 166 29.70 -7.44 2.25
N SER A 167 29.56 -8.76 2.24
CA SER A 167 28.35 -9.50 2.44
C SER A 167 27.77 -9.19 3.82
N THR A 168 26.94 -8.18 3.92
CA THR A 168 25.94 -8.20 4.98
C THR A 168 25.16 -9.49 4.76
N PRO A 169 25.17 -10.44 5.72
CA PRO A 169 24.50 -11.71 5.51
C PRO A 169 23.06 -11.43 5.11
N THR A 170 22.60 -12.03 4.02
CA THR A 170 21.22 -11.89 3.60
C THR A 170 20.32 -12.33 4.75
N ILE A 171 19.11 -11.78 4.84
CA ILE A 171 18.15 -12.18 5.88
C ILE A 171 17.99 -13.71 5.94
N HIS A 172 18.06 -14.38 4.79
CA HIS A 172 18.02 -15.84 4.70
C HIS A 172 19.22 -16.53 5.37
N ALA A 173 20.43 -16.00 5.17
CA ALA A 173 21.63 -16.52 5.81
C ALA A 173 21.60 -16.27 7.33
N SER A 174 21.15 -15.10 7.76
CA SER A 174 20.98 -14.78 9.19
C SER A 174 19.95 -15.69 9.86
N LEU A 175 18.83 -15.97 9.21
CA LEU A 175 17.80 -16.86 9.75
C LEU A 175 18.24 -18.33 9.76
N ALA A 176 19.07 -18.75 8.79
CA ALA A 176 19.61 -20.10 8.72
C ALA A 176 20.68 -20.36 9.79
N SER A 177 21.39 -19.32 10.25
CA SER A 177 22.46 -19.41 11.27
C SER A 177 21.95 -19.39 12.71
N LEU A 178 20.64 -19.27 12.95
CA LEU A 178 20.05 -19.36 14.28
C LEU A 178 20.20 -20.78 14.87
N ASP A 179 20.26 -20.92 16.19
CA ASP A 179 20.30 -22.21 16.90
C ASP A 179 19.17 -23.15 16.46
N ARG A 180 18.03 -22.57 16.10
CA ARG A 180 16.94 -23.25 15.40
C ARG A 180 16.76 -22.58 14.03
N PRO A 181 17.35 -23.12 12.96
CA PRO A 181 17.27 -22.54 11.62
C PRO A 181 15.84 -22.25 11.17
N ARG A 182 15.63 -21.08 10.59
CA ARG A 182 14.31 -20.64 10.10
C ARG A 182 14.46 -20.11 8.67
N LYS A 183 13.34 -20.13 7.94
CA LYS A 183 13.21 -19.47 6.65
C LYS A 183 12.33 -18.25 6.80
N HIS A 184 12.60 -17.20 6.01
CA HIS A 184 11.71 -16.05 5.96
C HIS A 184 10.32 -16.48 5.44
N TYR A 185 9.23 -15.90 5.96
CA TYR A 185 7.86 -16.33 5.60
C TYR A 185 7.58 -16.24 4.09
N GLN A 186 8.16 -15.28 3.39
CA GLN A 186 8.04 -15.16 1.94
C GLN A 186 8.56 -16.41 1.19
N TRP A 187 9.53 -17.12 1.75
CA TRP A 187 10.01 -18.37 1.16
C TRP A 187 8.90 -19.42 1.07
N TYR A 188 8.04 -19.50 2.08
CA TYR A 188 6.93 -20.48 2.09
C TYR A 188 5.84 -20.14 1.09
N TYR A 189 5.69 -18.85 0.72
CA TYR A 189 4.69 -18.41 -0.25
C TYR A 189 5.21 -18.41 -1.69
N SER A 190 6.53 -18.42 -1.90
CA SER A 190 7.17 -18.39 -3.21
C SER A 190 7.71 -19.74 -3.68
N THR A 191 7.65 -20.77 -2.84
CA THR A 191 8.02 -22.14 -3.21
C THR A 191 6.78 -22.93 -3.64
N PRO A 192 6.82 -23.62 -4.82
CA PRO A 192 5.73 -24.45 -5.28
C PRO A 192 5.38 -25.58 -4.32
#